data_8954a786ba2bb51c5e0e23987c048678
#
_entry.id   8954a786ba2bb51c5e0e23987c048678
#
_cell.length_a   1.000
_cell.length_b   1.000
_cell.length_c   1.000
_cell.angle_alpha   90.00
_cell.angle_beta   90.00
_cell.angle_gamma   90.00
#
_symmetry.space_group_name_H-M   'P 1'
#
loop_
_entity.id
_entity.type
_entity.pdbx_description
1 polymer ?
#
loop_
_entity_poly.entity_id
_entity_poly.type
_entity_poly.pdbx_seq_one_letter_code
_entity_poly.pdbx_strand_id
1 'polypeptide(L)'
;MPTIDDNGLTISYGEAGAGPDLVLLHAAGSTGAQWRGVLGELGNRYHTLTPDLWGHGRTSFWPDPETLMHDDQANLVKRILDKVGVEKFDLVGHSYGGGTAIRFVLENPEIVRSLVLIEPMVACFLQELNETEALNEL
;
A
#
# COMPACT_ATOMS: atom_id res chain seq x y z
N MET A 1 13.48 7.27 9.04
CA MET A 1 12.51 6.85 8.02
C MET A 1 12.31 7.98 7.03
N PRO A 2 12.45 7.73 5.75
CA PRO A 2 12.22 8.76 4.73
C PRO A 2 10.77 9.25 4.74
N THR A 3 10.61 10.52 4.34
CA THR A 3 9.31 11.16 4.25
C THR A 3 9.18 11.97 2.96
N ILE A 4 7.95 12.18 2.53
CA ILE A 4 7.59 13.03 1.41
C ILE A 4 6.59 14.06 1.93
N ASP A 5 6.76 15.32 1.52
CA ASP A 5 5.72 16.35 1.71
C ASP A 5 4.76 16.30 0.52
N ASP A 6 3.49 16.14 0.81
CA ASP A 6 2.42 16.15 -0.17
C ASP A 6 1.41 17.26 0.17
N ASN A 7 1.68 18.47 -0.30
CA ASN A 7 0.85 19.65 -0.05
C ASN A 7 0.59 19.92 1.44
N GLY A 8 1.65 19.79 2.25
CA GLY A 8 1.60 19.99 3.70
C GLY A 8 1.21 18.74 4.50
N LEU A 9 0.92 17.63 3.82
CA LEU A 9 0.73 16.33 4.45
C LEU A 9 2.01 15.50 4.33
N THR A 10 2.33 14.75 5.37
CA THR A 10 3.54 13.92 5.41
C THR A 10 3.21 12.48 5.03
N ILE A 11 3.96 11.93 4.08
CA ILE A 11 3.97 10.49 3.76
C ILE A 11 5.27 9.91 4.31
N SER A 12 5.17 8.88 5.14
CA SER A 12 6.30 8.16 5.73
C SER A 12 6.37 6.73 5.21
N TYR A 13 7.57 6.23 5.00
CA TYR A 13 7.78 4.85 4.57
C TYR A 13 9.11 4.31 5.06
N GLY A 14 9.19 2.99 5.25
CA GLY A 14 10.44 2.29 5.46
C GLY A 14 11.11 1.96 4.15
N GLU A 15 12.44 1.99 4.11
CA GLU A 15 13.23 1.61 2.95
C GLU A 15 14.45 0.81 3.42
N ALA A 16 14.70 -0.33 2.81
CA ALA A 16 15.80 -1.21 3.20
C ALA A 16 16.22 -2.14 2.07
N GLY A 17 17.44 -2.67 2.21
CA GLY A 17 17.96 -3.70 1.32
C GLY A 17 18.40 -3.19 -0.04
N ALA A 18 18.73 -4.15 -0.91
CA ALA A 18 19.13 -3.91 -2.29
C ALA A 18 18.66 -5.10 -3.16
N GLY A 19 18.46 -4.85 -4.44
CA GLY A 19 18.00 -5.88 -5.38
C GLY A 19 16.70 -5.48 -6.05
N PRO A 20 15.89 -6.47 -6.51
CA PRO A 20 14.59 -6.18 -7.11
C PRO A 20 13.67 -5.44 -6.13
N ASP A 21 12.88 -4.51 -6.65
CA ASP A 21 11.97 -3.68 -5.87
C ASP A 21 10.75 -4.47 -5.39
N LEU A 22 10.44 -4.35 -4.11
CA LEU A 22 9.32 -5.00 -3.44
C LEU A 22 8.61 -4.01 -2.52
N VAL A 23 7.30 -3.83 -2.71
CA VAL A 23 6.45 -2.99 -1.87
C VAL A 23 5.52 -3.86 -1.04
N LEU A 24 5.44 -3.56 0.26
CA LEU A 24 4.60 -4.32 1.19
C LEU A 24 3.63 -3.36 1.91
N LEU A 25 2.33 -3.60 1.73
CA LEU A 25 1.26 -2.76 2.26
C LEU A 25 0.58 -3.42 3.47
N HIS A 26 0.56 -2.72 4.59
CA HIS A 26 0.09 -3.22 5.88
C HIS A 26 -1.44 -3.25 6.00
N ALA A 27 -1.93 -4.00 7.01
CA ALA A 27 -3.34 -4.06 7.37
C ALA A 27 -3.82 -2.78 8.09
N ALA A 28 -5.14 -2.56 8.12
CA ALA A 28 -5.73 -1.48 8.90
C ALA A 28 -5.32 -1.57 10.38
N GLY A 29 -5.09 -0.42 10.99
CA GLY A 29 -4.65 -0.35 12.38
C GLY A 29 -3.20 -0.79 12.62
N SER A 30 -2.45 -1.04 11.56
CA SER A 30 -1.04 -1.40 11.62
C SER A 30 -0.17 -0.29 11.00
N THR A 31 1.08 -0.61 10.69
CA THR A 31 2.04 0.29 10.03
C THR A 31 3.00 -0.53 9.19
N GLY A 32 3.91 0.12 8.48
CA GLY A 32 4.99 -0.56 7.77
C GLY A 32 5.83 -1.49 8.66
N ALA A 33 5.85 -1.25 9.97
CA ALA A 33 6.54 -2.10 10.94
C ALA A 33 5.96 -3.53 11.05
N GLN A 34 4.73 -3.75 10.55
CA GLN A 34 4.15 -5.10 10.44
C GLN A 34 5.10 -6.08 9.75
N TRP A 35 5.87 -5.59 8.81
CA TRP A 35 6.70 -6.41 7.92
C TRP A 35 8.08 -6.74 8.47
N ARG A 36 8.44 -6.32 9.69
CA ARG A 36 9.78 -6.54 10.27
C ARG A 36 10.24 -7.99 10.22
N GLY A 37 9.36 -8.93 10.57
CA GLY A 37 9.68 -10.35 10.53
C GLY A 37 9.98 -10.83 9.11
N VAL A 38 9.16 -10.45 8.16
CA VAL A 38 9.34 -10.77 6.73
C VAL A 38 10.63 -10.16 6.21
N LEU A 39 10.90 -8.89 6.52
CA LEU A 39 12.14 -8.21 6.09
C LEU A 39 13.38 -8.90 6.67
N GLY A 40 13.31 -9.39 7.91
CA GLY A 40 14.39 -10.15 8.51
C GLY A 40 14.71 -11.44 7.74
N GLU A 41 13.69 -12.15 7.28
CA GLU A 41 13.84 -13.37 6.49
C GLU A 41 14.31 -13.08 5.05
N LEU A 42 13.87 -11.98 4.45
CA LEU A 42 14.28 -11.57 3.11
C LEU A 42 15.74 -11.11 3.06
N GLY A 43 16.25 -10.54 4.15
CA GLY A 43 17.61 -9.99 4.22
C GLY A 43 17.82 -8.91 3.17
N ASN A 44 18.95 -8.99 2.44
CA ASN A 44 19.30 -8.02 1.40
C ASN A 44 18.99 -8.53 -0.02
N ARG A 45 18.05 -9.48 -0.17
CA ARG A 45 17.70 -10.02 -1.50
C ARG A 45 16.77 -9.12 -2.29
N TYR A 46 16.12 -8.15 -1.62
CA TYR A 46 15.21 -7.20 -2.22
C TYR A 46 15.49 -5.78 -1.73
N HIS A 47 15.22 -4.81 -2.58
CA HIS A 47 15.05 -3.42 -2.17
C HIS A 47 13.57 -3.26 -1.76
N THR A 48 13.33 -3.04 -0.48
CA THR A 48 11.97 -3.05 0.09
C THR A 48 11.48 -1.67 0.45
N LEU A 49 10.21 -1.42 0.15
CA LEU A 49 9.48 -0.21 0.56
C LEU A 49 8.27 -0.64 1.39
N THR A 50 8.15 -0.10 2.59
CA THR A 50 7.05 -0.38 3.52
C THR A 50 6.36 0.92 3.91
N PRO A 51 5.42 1.40 3.09
CA PRO A 51 4.67 2.62 3.38
C PRO A 51 3.85 2.52 4.67
N ASP A 52 3.75 3.64 5.38
CA ASP A 52 2.64 3.88 6.29
C ASP A 52 1.51 4.50 5.46
N LEU A 53 0.38 3.82 5.34
CA LEU A 53 -0.78 4.31 4.59
C LEU A 53 -1.40 5.55 5.28
N TRP A 54 -2.20 6.35 4.55
CA TRP A 54 -2.86 7.51 5.13
C TRP A 54 -3.58 7.15 6.44
N GLY A 55 -3.38 7.96 7.46
CA GLY A 55 -3.95 7.75 8.79
C GLY A 55 -3.24 6.73 9.67
N HIS A 56 -2.10 6.18 9.24
CA HIS A 56 -1.36 5.15 9.96
C HIS A 56 0.09 5.58 10.21
N GLY A 57 0.66 5.10 11.30
CA GLY A 57 2.05 5.33 11.64
C GLY A 57 2.43 6.81 11.69
N ARG A 58 3.44 7.17 10.91
CA ARG A 58 3.94 8.55 10.81
C ARG A 58 3.40 9.31 9.60
N THR A 59 2.58 8.67 8.78
CA THR A 59 1.87 9.34 7.69
C THR A 59 0.71 10.15 8.25
N SER A 60 0.48 11.33 7.70
CA SER A 60 -0.60 12.22 8.12
C SER A 60 -1.97 11.55 8.04
N PHE A 61 -2.93 12.06 8.80
CA PHE A 61 -4.34 11.73 8.61
C PHE A 61 -4.83 12.37 7.32
N TRP A 62 -5.72 11.66 6.62
CA TRP A 62 -6.45 12.23 5.50
C TRP A 62 -7.35 13.36 6.01
N PRO A 63 -7.43 14.51 5.31
CA PRO A 63 -8.16 15.70 5.82
C PRO A 63 -9.63 15.44 6.16
N ASP A 64 -10.30 14.60 5.36
CA ASP A 64 -11.67 14.16 5.61
C ASP A 64 -11.73 12.63 5.56
N PRO A 65 -11.74 11.95 6.72
CA PRO A 65 -11.71 10.48 6.76
C PRO A 65 -12.87 9.82 6.02
N GLU A 66 -14.01 10.48 5.89
CA GLU A 66 -15.17 9.93 5.18
C GLU A 66 -14.98 9.88 3.68
N THR A 67 -14.06 10.67 3.14
CA THR A 67 -13.74 10.70 1.71
C THR A 67 -12.53 9.85 1.32
N LEU A 68 -11.84 9.27 2.30
CA LEU A 68 -10.65 8.44 2.03
C LEU A 68 -11.03 7.15 1.31
N MET A 69 -10.46 6.96 0.14
CA MET A 69 -10.68 5.78 -0.71
C MET A 69 -9.38 5.01 -0.94
N HIS A 70 -9.49 3.76 -1.40
CA HIS A 70 -8.31 2.99 -1.81
C HIS A 70 -7.52 3.66 -2.95
N ASP A 71 -8.19 4.46 -3.78
CA ASP A 71 -7.55 5.29 -4.80
C ASP A 71 -6.50 6.24 -4.17
N ASP A 72 -6.86 6.87 -3.07
CA ASP A 72 -5.97 7.80 -2.35
C ASP A 72 -4.77 7.07 -1.76
N GLN A 73 -4.99 5.86 -1.25
CA GLN A 73 -3.92 5.00 -0.76
C GLN A 73 -3.01 4.53 -1.90
N ALA A 74 -3.58 4.15 -3.03
CA ALA A 74 -2.82 3.76 -4.22
C ALA A 74 -1.97 4.93 -4.74
N ASN A 75 -2.52 6.15 -4.72
CA ASN A 75 -1.79 7.35 -5.09
C ASN A 75 -0.63 7.64 -4.14
N LEU A 76 -0.79 7.39 -2.85
CA LEU A 76 0.31 7.47 -1.88
C LEU A 76 1.45 6.54 -2.29
N VAL A 77 1.15 5.30 -2.63
CA VAL A 77 2.16 4.33 -3.09
C VAL A 77 2.86 4.85 -4.34
N LYS A 78 2.10 5.36 -5.32
CA LYS A 78 2.66 5.92 -6.55
C LYS A 78 3.62 7.07 -6.28
N ARG A 79 3.31 7.94 -5.34
CA ARG A 79 4.18 9.04 -4.93
C ARG A 79 5.52 8.55 -4.38
N ILE A 80 5.50 7.49 -3.57
CA ILE A 80 6.74 6.89 -3.05
C ILE A 80 7.57 6.30 -4.19
N LEU A 81 6.94 5.54 -5.10
CA LEU A 81 7.62 4.95 -6.24
C LEU A 81 8.29 6.00 -7.12
N ASP A 82 7.59 7.10 -7.41
CA ASP A 82 8.12 8.20 -8.20
C ASP A 82 9.30 8.90 -7.50
N LYS A 83 9.20 9.08 -6.18
CA LYS A 83 10.27 9.70 -5.38
C LYS A 83 11.53 8.83 -5.35
N VAL A 84 11.37 7.53 -5.21
CA VAL A 84 12.49 6.57 -5.12
C VAL A 84 13.05 6.23 -6.51
N GLY A 85 12.26 6.38 -7.56
CA GLY A 85 12.65 6.05 -8.93
C GLY A 85 12.41 4.58 -9.29
N VAL A 86 11.39 3.98 -8.70
CA VAL A 86 11.01 2.58 -9.00
C VAL A 86 10.10 2.54 -10.22
N GLU A 87 10.49 1.75 -11.23
CA GLU A 87 9.73 1.61 -12.48
C GLU A 87 8.88 0.34 -12.51
N LYS A 88 9.42 -0.78 -12.02
CA LYS A 88 8.71 -2.06 -11.90
C LYS A 88 9.02 -2.70 -10.56
N PHE A 89 8.03 -3.36 -9.97
CA PHE A 89 8.16 -3.93 -8.64
C PHE A 89 7.18 -5.09 -8.41
N ASP A 90 7.48 -5.88 -7.38
CA ASP A 90 6.58 -6.88 -6.84
C ASP A 90 5.77 -6.23 -5.71
N LEU A 91 4.49 -6.59 -5.59
CA LEU A 91 3.57 -5.97 -4.64
C LEU A 91 2.95 -7.02 -3.73
N VAL A 92 3.01 -6.76 -2.43
CA VAL A 92 2.36 -7.57 -1.39
C VAL A 92 1.39 -6.69 -0.63
N GLY A 93 0.18 -7.17 -0.40
CA GLY A 93 -0.81 -6.45 0.39
C GLY A 93 -1.54 -7.37 1.36
N HIS A 94 -1.67 -6.93 2.62
CA HIS A 94 -2.38 -7.64 3.67
C HIS A 94 -3.65 -6.90 4.07
N SER A 95 -4.80 -7.58 4.02
CA SER A 95 -6.10 -7.08 4.45
C SER A 95 -6.43 -5.73 3.78
N TYR A 96 -6.51 -4.63 4.51
CA TYR A 96 -6.70 -3.28 3.98
C TYR A 96 -5.66 -2.91 2.92
N GLY A 97 -4.38 -3.21 3.19
CA GLY A 97 -3.30 -3.05 2.22
C GLY A 97 -3.48 -3.94 0.99
N GLY A 98 -4.12 -5.09 1.15
CA GLY A 98 -4.51 -5.97 0.02
C GLY A 98 -5.53 -5.30 -0.89
N GLY A 99 -6.53 -4.64 -0.33
CA GLY A 99 -7.50 -3.84 -1.10
C GLY A 99 -6.80 -2.70 -1.87
N THR A 100 -5.89 -2.00 -1.20
CA THR A 100 -5.07 -0.95 -1.84
C THR A 100 -4.22 -1.53 -2.97
N ALA A 101 -3.61 -2.70 -2.76
CA ALA A 101 -2.79 -3.36 -3.78
C ALA A 101 -3.61 -3.72 -5.03
N ILE A 102 -4.82 -4.25 -4.85
CA ILE A 102 -5.73 -4.54 -5.96
C ILE A 102 -6.03 -3.26 -6.74
N ARG A 103 -6.38 -2.18 -6.03
CA ARG A 103 -6.68 -0.90 -6.68
C ARG A 103 -5.47 -0.37 -7.46
N PHE A 104 -4.29 -0.46 -6.88
CA PHE A 104 -3.06 -0.05 -7.54
C PHE A 104 -2.83 -0.82 -8.85
N VAL A 105 -2.97 -2.14 -8.83
CA VAL A 105 -2.76 -2.99 -10.01
C VAL A 105 -3.78 -2.70 -11.09
N LEU A 106 -5.05 -2.47 -10.74
CA LEU A 106 -6.10 -2.14 -11.71
C LEU A 106 -5.79 -0.84 -12.47
N GLU A 107 -5.17 0.12 -11.81
CA GLU A 107 -4.80 1.40 -12.43
C GLU A 107 -3.43 1.38 -13.11
N ASN A 108 -2.52 0.52 -12.66
CA ASN A 108 -1.13 0.49 -13.12
C ASN A 108 -0.65 -0.94 -13.41
N PRO A 109 -1.34 -1.71 -14.26
CA PRO A 109 -1.02 -3.12 -14.46
C PRO A 109 0.36 -3.38 -15.06
N GLU A 110 0.89 -2.44 -15.83
CA GLU A 110 2.16 -2.58 -16.56
C GLU A 110 3.40 -2.47 -15.69
N ILE A 111 3.29 -1.90 -14.47
CA ILE A 111 4.46 -1.70 -13.58
C ILE A 111 4.54 -2.70 -12.43
N VAL A 112 3.53 -3.53 -12.25
CA VAL A 112 3.52 -4.58 -11.22
C VAL A 112 3.90 -5.91 -11.84
N ARG A 113 5.08 -6.46 -11.44
CA ARG A 113 5.57 -7.75 -11.94
C ARG A 113 4.79 -8.93 -11.37
N SER A 114 4.51 -8.88 -10.07
CA SER A 114 3.74 -9.91 -9.38
C SER A 114 2.95 -9.29 -8.23
N LEU A 115 1.87 -9.96 -7.84
CA LEU A 115 0.99 -9.53 -6.77
C LEU A 115 0.75 -10.70 -5.81
N VAL A 116 1.02 -10.48 -4.53
CA VAL A 116 0.68 -11.40 -3.44
C VAL A 116 -0.36 -10.73 -2.55
N LEU A 117 -1.50 -11.39 -2.40
CA LEU A 117 -2.59 -10.93 -1.54
C LEU A 117 -2.74 -11.87 -0.36
N ILE A 118 -2.74 -11.30 0.84
CA ILE A 118 -2.92 -12.02 2.10
C ILE A 118 -4.22 -11.54 2.71
N GLU A 119 -5.26 -12.38 2.64
CA GLU A 119 -6.60 -12.07 3.15
C GLU A 119 -7.07 -10.64 2.80
N PRO A 120 -7.11 -10.29 1.49
CA PRO A 120 -7.36 -8.92 1.07
C PRO A 120 -8.76 -8.46 1.43
N MET A 121 -8.89 -7.18 1.81
CA MET A 121 -10.18 -6.54 2.02
C MET A 121 -10.79 -6.18 0.67
N VAL A 122 -11.86 -6.87 0.27
CA VAL A 122 -12.53 -6.69 -1.03
C VAL A 122 -13.93 -6.08 -0.94
N ALA A 123 -14.53 -6.04 0.25
CA ALA A 123 -15.88 -5.51 0.44
C ALA A 123 -16.03 -4.06 -0.03
N CYS A 124 -15.01 -3.24 0.14
CA CYS A 124 -14.98 -1.85 -0.32
C CYS A 124 -15.13 -1.74 -1.85
N PHE A 125 -14.60 -2.70 -2.62
CA PHE A 125 -14.78 -2.71 -4.08
C PHE A 125 -16.21 -3.01 -4.48
N LEU A 126 -16.87 -3.90 -3.77
CA LEU A 126 -18.29 -4.20 -3.98
C LEU A 126 -19.14 -2.96 -3.73
N GLN A 127 -18.79 -2.18 -2.71
CA GLN A 127 -19.45 -0.91 -2.41
C GLN A 127 -19.21 0.13 -3.50
N GLU A 128 -17.98 0.28 -3.96
CA GLU A 128 -17.61 1.19 -5.04
C GLU A 128 -18.33 0.85 -6.36
N LEU A 129 -18.56 -0.44 -6.60
CA LEU A 129 -19.27 -0.94 -7.77
C LEU A 129 -20.80 -0.96 -7.59
N ASN A 130 -21.33 -0.52 -6.44
CA ASN A 130 -22.74 -0.60 -6.06
C ASN A 130 -23.31 -2.04 -6.06
N GLU A 131 -22.47 -3.02 -5.80
CA GLU A 131 -22.86 -4.43 -5.68
C GLU A 131 -23.43 -4.72 -4.28
N THR A 132 -24.53 -4.05 -3.94
CA THR A 132 -25.13 -4.09 -2.60
C THR A 132 -25.57 -5.48 -2.18
N GLU A 133 -26.07 -6.29 -3.13
CA GLU A 133 -26.51 -7.65 -2.87
C GLU A 133 -25.35 -8.54 -2.42
N ALA A 134 -24.21 -8.47 -3.11
CA ALA A 134 -23.00 -9.20 -2.74
C ALA A 134 -22.44 -8.76 -1.37
N LEU A 135 -22.56 -7.47 -1.03
CA LEU A 135 -22.18 -6.96 0.28
C LEU A 135 -23.02 -7.54 1.41
N ASN A 136 -24.31 -7.76 1.18
CA ASN A 136 -25.22 -8.31 2.18
C ASN A 136 -24.99 -9.81 2.46
N GLU A 137 -24.26 -10.50 1.59
CA GLU A 137 -23.90 -11.91 1.75
C GLU A 137 -22.58 -12.11 2.49
N LEU A 138 -21.80 -11.04 2.73
CA LEU A 138 -20.56 -11.05 3.47
C LEU A 138 -20.79 -10.96 4.98
#